data_4b2b10a596b96f1db98aebd57e829474
#
_entry.id   4b2b10a596b96f1db98aebd57e829474
#
_cell.length_a   1.000
_cell.length_b   1.000
_cell.length_c   1.000
_cell.angle_alpha   90.00
_cell.angle_beta   90.00
_cell.angle_gamma   90.00
#
_symmetry.space_group_name_H-M   'P 1'
#
loop_
_entity.id
_entity.type
_entity.pdbx_description
1 polymer ?
#
loop_
_entity_poly.entity_id
_entity_poly.type
_entity_poly.pdbx_seq_one_letter_code
_entity_poly.pdbx_strand_id
1 'polypeptide(L)'
;MAEVVADTSPIIALHQAGQLSLLQRLFSQIQIPPGVAQELRPGMPEPPAWIVVRPLAHPIASEILRASQGVGESEALALAMEVKADLVIVDDRLARRLAANLGFPVVGTAGILLRAKQLGFISEVRPLLDEIIRRGFRLSRAIRERVLMDAGETGE
;
A
#
# COMPACT_ATOMS: atom_id res chain seq x y z
N MET A 1 -3.81 18.78 3.57
CA MET A 1 -3.15 17.64 2.92
C MET A 1 -3.67 16.34 3.52
N ALA A 2 -3.95 15.37 2.68
CA ALA A 2 -4.48 14.09 3.15
C ALA A 2 -3.44 13.31 3.94
N GLU A 3 -3.90 12.61 4.98
CA GLU A 3 -3.07 11.72 5.79
C GLU A 3 -3.15 10.32 5.19
N VAL A 4 -2.08 9.87 4.53
CA VAL A 4 -2.01 8.57 3.86
C VAL A 4 -0.95 7.73 4.53
N VAL A 5 -1.34 6.56 5.03
CA VAL A 5 -0.43 5.62 5.70
C VAL A 5 -0.28 4.38 4.84
N ALA A 6 0.96 3.92 4.66
CA ALA A 6 1.25 2.75 3.83
C ALA A 6 1.98 1.66 4.61
N ASP A 7 1.64 0.42 4.28
CA ASP A 7 2.36 -0.77 4.70
C ASP A 7 3.50 -1.07 3.70
N THR A 8 4.32 -2.05 4.03
CA THR A 8 5.54 -2.43 3.32
C THR A 8 5.25 -2.99 1.92
N SER A 9 4.32 -3.93 1.81
CA SER A 9 4.12 -4.71 0.59
C SER A 9 3.78 -3.86 -0.64
N PRO A 10 2.86 -2.89 -0.58
CA PRO A 10 2.57 -2.05 -1.74
C PRO A 10 3.77 -1.22 -2.20
N ILE A 11 4.57 -0.74 -1.26
CA ILE A 11 5.75 0.06 -1.58
C ILE A 11 6.77 -0.80 -2.32
N ILE A 12 7.05 -2.01 -1.81
CA ILE A 12 7.99 -2.93 -2.45
C ILE A 12 7.51 -3.32 -3.85
N ALA A 13 6.22 -3.68 -3.98
CA ALA A 13 5.67 -4.12 -5.26
C ALA A 13 5.81 -3.04 -6.33
N LEU A 14 5.45 -1.80 -6.01
CA LEU A 14 5.56 -0.69 -6.95
C LEU A 14 7.02 -0.34 -7.25
N HIS A 15 7.89 -0.39 -6.24
CA HIS A 15 9.32 -0.14 -6.43
C HIS A 15 9.94 -1.15 -7.38
N GLN A 16 9.66 -2.44 -7.21
CA GLN A 16 10.19 -3.49 -8.07
C GLN A 16 9.70 -3.37 -9.51
N ALA A 17 8.51 -2.84 -9.70
CA ALA A 17 7.97 -2.60 -11.05
C ALA A 17 8.43 -1.28 -11.65
N GLY A 18 9.30 -0.53 -10.97
CA GLY A 18 9.75 0.77 -11.44
C GLY A 18 8.69 1.86 -11.37
N GLN A 19 7.67 1.68 -10.53
CA GLN A 19 6.50 2.56 -10.47
C GLN A 19 6.30 3.22 -9.10
N LEU A 20 7.35 3.28 -8.28
CA LEU A 20 7.24 3.87 -6.96
C LEU A 20 6.74 5.32 -7.00
N SER A 21 7.15 6.06 -8.03
CA SER A 21 6.77 7.47 -8.18
C SER A 21 5.26 7.68 -8.34
N LEU A 22 4.49 6.65 -8.68
CA LEU A 22 3.04 6.76 -8.72
C LEU A 22 2.46 7.18 -7.37
N LEU A 23 3.05 6.70 -6.27
CA LEU A 23 2.60 7.07 -4.93
C LEU A 23 2.77 8.55 -4.67
N GLN A 24 3.90 9.14 -5.11
CA GLN A 24 4.11 10.57 -4.98
C GLN A 24 3.14 11.35 -5.86
N ARG A 25 2.92 10.90 -7.08
CA ARG A 25 2.01 11.58 -8.01
C ARG A 25 0.57 11.56 -7.54
N LEU A 26 0.15 10.45 -6.89
CA LEU A 26 -1.22 10.31 -6.40
C LEU A 26 -1.45 11.02 -5.07
N PHE A 27 -0.47 11.01 -4.17
CA PHE A 27 -0.69 11.39 -2.78
C PHE A 27 0.23 12.50 -2.27
N SER A 28 1.20 12.94 -3.04
CA SER A 28 2.25 13.91 -2.70
C SER A 28 3.22 13.37 -1.66
N GLN A 29 2.76 12.81 -0.57
CA GLN A 29 3.58 12.12 0.42
C GLN A 29 2.80 10.99 1.07
N ILE A 30 3.53 10.03 1.60
CA ILE A 30 2.95 8.94 2.39
C ILE A 30 3.71 8.83 3.70
N GLN A 31 3.04 8.31 4.71
CA GLN A 31 3.61 8.13 6.04
C GLN A 31 3.77 6.64 6.32
N ILE A 32 4.88 6.27 6.91
CA ILE A 32 5.15 4.89 7.31
C ILE A 32 5.64 4.85 8.74
N PRO A 33 5.30 3.81 9.50
CA PRO A 33 5.86 3.64 10.85
C PRO A 33 7.27 3.06 10.81
N PRO A 34 8.00 3.07 11.93
CA PRO A 34 9.37 2.53 11.98
C PRO A 34 9.48 1.08 11.53
N GLY A 35 8.51 0.22 11.85
CA GLY A 35 8.53 -1.18 11.44
C GLY A 35 8.50 -1.34 9.92
N VAL A 36 7.73 -0.53 9.23
CA VAL A 36 7.70 -0.51 7.76
C VAL A 36 9.04 -0.01 7.22
N ALA A 37 9.56 1.08 7.79
CA ALA A 37 10.87 1.62 7.37
C ALA A 37 11.95 0.55 7.49
N GLN A 38 11.93 -0.23 8.56
CA GLN A 38 12.89 -1.30 8.79
C GLN A 38 12.74 -2.42 7.76
N GLU A 39 11.51 -2.80 7.43
CA GLU A 39 11.24 -3.83 6.41
C GLU A 39 11.62 -3.38 5.00
N LEU A 40 11.56 -2.09 4.73
CA LEU A 40 11.96 -1.55 3.43
C LEU A 40 13.47 -1.47 3.24
N ARG A 41 14.23 -1.41 4.34
CA ARG A 41 15.68 -1.11 4.30
C ARG A 41 16.49 -2.00 3.38
N PRO A 42 16.27 -3.34 3.32
CA PRO A 42 17.07 -4.19 2.42
C PRO A 42 16.97 -3.81 0.94
N GLY A 43 15.79 -3.44 0.47
CA GLY A 43 15.56 -3.06 -0.93
C GLY A 43 15.56 -1.57 -1.18
N MET A 44 15.49 -0.77 -0.11
CA MET A 44 15.38 0.68 -0.22
C MET A 44 16.08 1.32 0.98
N PRO A 45 17.45 1.30 1.00
CA PRO A 45 18.20 1.82 2.16
C PRO A 45 17.98 3.31 2.39
N GLU A 46 17.74 4.07 1.31
CA GLU A 46 17.51 5.51 1.37
C GLU A 46 16.18 5.82 0.68
N PRO A 47 15.05 5.69 1.39
CA PRO A 47 13.76 5.98 0.77
C PRO A 47 13.66 7.47 0.39
N PRO A 48 12.89 7.79 -0.65
CA PRO A 48 12.71 9.19 -1.04
C PRO A 48 12.09 10.01 0.09
N ALA A 49 12.36 11.32 0.07
CA ALA A 49 11.93 12.22 1.14
C ALA A 49 10.41 12.29 1.32
N TRP A 50 9.64 11.99 0.27
CA TRP A 50 8.18 12.01 0.35
C TRP A 50 7.59 10.75 1.02
N ILE A 51 8.43 9.76 1.33
CA ILE A 51 8.08 8.65 2.23
C ILE A 51 8.55 9.07 3.62
N VAL A 52 7.62 9.50 4.45
CA VAL A 52 7.93 10.11 5.75
C VAL A 52 7.80 9.07 6.85
N VAL A 53 8.86 8.84 7.59
CA VAL A 53 8.83 7.92 8.75
C VAL A 53 8.25 8.67 9.94
N ARG A 54 7.19 8.10 10.52
CA ARG A 54 6.55 8.66 11.71
C ARG A 54 6.61 7.66 12.86
N PRO A 55 7.27 8.00 13.96
CA PRO A 55 7.24 7.16 15.15
C PRO A 55 5.83 7.09 15.74
N LEU A 56 5.51 5.97 16.38
CA LEU A 56 4.25 5.82 17.09
C LEU A 56 4.33 6.57 18.43
N ALA A 57 3.37 7.43 18.69
CA ALA A 57 3.24 8.11 19.96
C ALA A 57 2.70 7.16 21.06
N HIS A 58 1.86 6.21 20.65
CA HIS A 58 1.20 5.26 21.55
C HIS A 58 1.38 3.83 21.03
N PRO A 59 2.54 3.19 21.29
CA PRO A 59 2.83 1.88 20.70
C PRO A 59 1.98 0.73 21.22
N ILE A 60 1.19 0.94 22.28
CA ILE A 60 0.36 -0.13 22.82
C ILE A 60 -0.64 -0.71 21.81
N ALA A 61 -1.17 0.13 20.91
CA ALA A 61 -2.08 -0.34 19.88
C ALA A 61 -1.41 -1.34 18.95
N SER A 62 -0.15 -1.09 18.56
CA SER A 62 0.59 -2.02 17.70
C SER A 62 0.90 -3.32 18.42
N GLU A 63 1.17 -3.26 19.72
CA GLU A 63 1.42 -4.46 20.53
C GLU A 63 0.18 -5.36 20.57
N ILE A 64 -1.00 -4.77 20.74
CA ILE A 64 -2.26 -5.53 20.71
C ILE A 64 -2.48 -6.16 19.34
N LEU A 65 -2.25 -5.41 18.28
CA LEU A 65 -2.46 -5.88 16.92
C LEU A 65 -1.49 -6.98 16.49
N ARG A 66 -0.31 -7.06 17.12
CA ARG A 66 0.67 -8.11 16.83
C ARG A 66 0.16 -9.52 17.09
N ALA A 67 -0.89 -9.66 17.87
CA ALA A 67 -1.50 -10.98 18.10
C ALA A 67 -2.04 -11.59 16.82
N SER A 68 -2.42 -10.77 15.82
CA SER A 68 -3.02 -11.21 14.57
C SER A 68 -2.35 -10.66 13.31
N GLN A 69 -1.42 -9.70 13.45
CA GLN A 69 -0.80 -9.01 12.32
C GLN A 69 0.71 -9.06 12.43
N GLY A 70 1.41 -8.91 11.30
CA GLY A 70 2.86 -8.73 11.29
C GLY A 70 3.26 -7.38 11.91
N VAL A 71 4.56 -7.20 12.15
CA VAL A 71 5.07 -5.97 12.79
C VAL A 71 4.72 -4.74 11.96
N GLY A 72 5.00 -4.77 10.64
CA GLY A 72 4.73 -3.64 9.76
C GLY A 72 3.26 -3.30 9.69
N GLU A 73 2.40 -4.32 9.49
CA GLU A 73 0.94 -4.11 9.41
C GLU A 73 0.39 -3.57 10.74
N SER A 74 0.85 -4.13 11.87
CA SER A 74 0.42 -3.69 13.19
C SER A 74 0.74 -2.23 13.43
N GLU A 75 1.96 -1.82 13.10
CA GLU A 75 2.39 -0.44 13.28
C GLU A 75 1.71 0.49 12.28
N ALA A 76 1.51 0.04 11.04
CA ALA A 76 0.80 0.85 10.03
C ALA A 76 -0.63 1.15 10.49
N LEU A 77 -1.35 0.14 10.98
CA LEU A 77 -2.71 0.35 11.50
C LEU A 77 -2.72 1.23 12.74
N ALA A 78 -1.76 1.06 13.64
CA ALA A 78 -1.63 1.92 14.81
C ALA A 78 -1.35 3.36 14.43
N LEU A 79 -0.45 3.58 13.46
CA LEU A 79 -0.17 4.91 12.94
C LEU A 79 -1.42 5.54 12.29
N ALA A 80 -2.15 4.75 11.52
CA ALA A 80 -3.39 5.22 10.90
C ALA A 80 -4.38 5.73 11.94
N MET A 81 -4.49 5.04 13.08
CA MET A 81 -5.33 5.49 14.17
C MET A 81 -4.83 6.79 14.80
N GLU A 82 -3.52 6.92 15.00
CA GLU A 82 -2.93 8.12 15.61
C GLU A 82 -3.10 9.36 14.74
N VAL A 83 -2.86 9.24 13.43
CA VAL A 83 -2.94 10.39 12.51
C VAL A 83 -4.34 10.59 11.93
N LYS A 84 -5.28 9.70 12.27
CA LYS A 84 -6.64 9.71 11.70
C LYS A 84 -6.55 9.69 10.18
N ALA A 85 -5.94 8.65 9.65
CA ALA A 85 -5.64 8.53 8.23
C ALA A 85 -6.87 8.69 7.35
N ASP A 86 -6.69 9.38 6.23
CA ASP A 86 -7.70 9.48 5.18
C ASP A 86 -7.69 8.27 4.26
N LEU A 87 -6.57 7.55 4.22
CA LEU A 87 -6.40 6.36 3.39
C LEU A 87 -5.30 5.49 3.97
N VAL A 88 -5.53 4.17 3.95
CA VAL A 88 -4.53 3.17 4.32
C VAL A 88 -4.20 2.33 3.10
N ILE A 89 -2.92 2.26 2.75
CA ILE A 89 -2.44 1.46 1.62
C ILE A 89 -1.89 0.15 2.17
N VAL A 90 -2.62 -0.93 1.94
CA VAL A 90 -2.29 -2.24 2.49
C VAL A 90 -2.84 -3.34 1.60
N ASP A 91 -2.07 -4.41 1.40
CA ASP A 91 -2.47 -5.53 0.55
C ASP A 91 -2.98 -6.72 1.34
N ASP A 92 -2.45 -6.98 2.54
CA ASP A 92 -2.84 -8.13 3.33
C ASP A 92 -4.34 -8.14 3.60
N ARG A 93 -4.97 -9.28 3.34
CA ARG A 93 -6.43 -9.41 3.41
C ARG A 93 -6.98 -9.13 4.80
N LEU A 94 -6.34 -9.69 5.83
CA LEU A 94 -6.79 -9.50 7.21
C LEU A 94 -6.58 -8.06 7.66
N ALA A 95 -5.43 -7.48 7.31
CA ALA A 95 -5.14 -6.08 7.64
C ALA A 95 -6.10 -5.12 6.94
N ARG A 96 -6.45 -5.40 5.68
CA ARG A 96 -7.45 -4.60 4.95
C ARG A 96 -8.81 -4.65 5.61
N ARG A 97 -9.23 -5.85 6.02
CA ARG A 97 -10.51 -6.03 6.70
C ARG A 97 -10.53 -5.28 8.03
N LEU A 98 -9.45 -5.39 8.80
CA LEU A 98 -9.35 -4.71 10.09
C LEU A 98 -9.36 -3.18 9.90
N ALA A 99 -8.59 -2.67 8.94
CA ALA A 99 -8.59 -1.23 8.65
C ALA A 99 -9.98 -0.74 8.25
N ALA A 100 -10.68 -1.48 7.40
CA ALA A 100 -12.03 -1.14 6.99
C ALA A 100 -13.00 -1.16 8.18
N ASN A 101 -12.88 -2.14 9.06
CA ASN A 101 -13.70 -2.23 10.27
C ASN A 101 -13.44 -1.07 11.23
N LEU A 102 -12.22 -0.53 11.22
CA LEU A 102 -11.86 0.65 11.99
C LEU A 102 -12.33 1.96 11.33
N GLY A 103 -12.94 1.87 10.16
CA GLY A 103 -13.50 3.01 9.47
C GLY A 103 -12.58 3.69 8.47
N PHE A 104 -11.44 3.10 8.15
CA PHE A 104 -10.51 3.68 7.18
C PHE A 104 -10.82 3.26 5.75
N PRO A 105 -10.79 4.19 4.78
CA PRO A 105 -10.69 3.81 3.38
C PRO A 105 -9.40 3.03 3.13
N VAL A 106 -9.47 1.99 2.33
CA VAL A 106 -8.35 1.08 2.09
C VAL A 106 -8.13 0.90 0.61
N VAL A 107 -6.87 0.84 0.19
CA VAL A 107 -6.48 0.51 -1.18
C VAL A 107 -5.25 -0.39 -1.16
N GLY A 108 -5.21 -1.35 -2.10
CA GLY A 108 -4.03 -2.20 -2.30
C GLY A 108 -3.26 -1.79 -3.56
N THR A 109 -2.20 -2.54 -3.85
CA THR A 109 -1.34 -2.28 -5.01
C THR A 109 -2.14 -2.25 -6.32
N ALA A 110 -3.02 -3.22 -6.55
CA ALA A 110 -3.82 -3.26 -7.76
C ALA A 110 -4.73 -2.05 -7.89
N GLY A 111 -5.31 -1.60 -6.78
CA GLY A 111 -6.15 -0.40 -6.77
C GLY A 111 -5.37 0.88 -7.05
N ILE A 112 -4.12 0.95 -6.60
CA ILE A 112 -3.21 2.07 -6.93
C ILE A 112 -2.99 2.15 -8.43
N LEU A 113 -2.70 1.01 -9.07
CA LEU A 113 -2.50 0.96 -10.52
C LEU A 113 -3.77 1.38 -11.28
N LEU A 114 -4.92 0.91 -10.82
CA LEU A 114 -6.20 1.28 -11.43
C LEU A 114 -6.42 2.80 -11.34
N ARG A 115 -6.21 3.37 -10.18
CA ARG A 115 -6.36 4.81 -9.97
C ARG A 115 -5.38 5.61 -10.83
N ALA A 116 -4.14 5.14 -10.94
CA ALA A 116 -3.13 5.78 -11.79
C ALA A 116 -3.57 5.81 -13.26
N LYS A 117 -4.18 4.73 -13.74
CA LYS A 117 -4.72 4.71 -15.10
C LYS A 117 -5.88 5.68 -15.26
N GLN A 118 -6.81 5.68 -14.32
CA GLN A 118 -7.98 6.57 -14.35
C GLN A 118 -7.57 8.05 -14.40
N LEU A 119 -6.45 8.38 -13.76
CA LEU A 119 -5.92 9.75 -13.75
C LEU A 119 -4.94 10.03 -14.89
N GLY A 120 -4.71 9.07 -15.78
CA GLY A 120 -3.84 9.25 -16.94
C GLY A 120 -2.35 9.15 -16.66
N PHE A 121 -1.95 8.66 -15.49
CA PHE A 121 -0.53 8.53 -15.13
C PHE A 121 0.12 7.30 -15.77
N ILE A 122 -0.66 6.28 -16.09
CA ILE A 122 -0.23 5.11 -16.84
C ILE A 122 -1.27 4.81 -17.93
N SER A 123 -0.84 4.17 -19.01
CA SER A 123 -1.74 3.85 -20.12
C SER A 123 -2.47 2.52 -19.92
N GLU A 124 -1.81 1.55 -19.29
CA GLU A 124 -2.36 0.21 -19.08
C GLU A 124 -1.96 -0.33 -17.71
N VAL A 125 -2.91 -1.01 -17.05
CA VAL A 125 -2.68 -1.68 -15.78
C VAL A 125 -2.05 -3.04 -15.99
N ARG A 126 -2.48 -3.80 -17.02
CA ARG A 126 -2.11 -5.20 -17.24
C ARG A 126 -0.60 -5.45 -17.23
N PRO A 127 0.23 -4.74 -18.01
CA PRO A 127 1.66 -5.03 -18.05
C PRO A 127 2.33 -4.86 -16.69
N LEU A 128 1.95 -3.81 -15.96
CA LEU A 128 2.52 -3.54 -14.64
C LEU A 128 2.05 -4.55 -13.61
N LEU A 129 0.78 -4.90 -13.65
CA LEU A 129 0.22 -5.89 -12.73
C LEU A 129 0.87 -7.26 -12.97
N ASP A 130 1.03 -7.67 -14.23
CA ASP A 130 1.66 -8.95 -14.57
C ASP A 130 3.13 -8.97 -14.13
N GLU A 131 3.85 -7.85 -14.27
CA GLU A 131 5.23 -7.73 -13.79
C GLU A 131 5.31 -7.90 -12.27
N ILE A 132 4.43 -7.25 -11.54
CA ILE A 132 4.38 -7.33 -10.09
C ILE A 132 4.09 -8.78 -9.64
N ILE A 133 3.12 -9.43 -10.29
CA ILE A 133 2.78 -10.83 -10.01
C ILE A 133 3.96 -11.76 -10.33
N ARG A 134 4.63 -11.52 -11.46
CA ARG A 134 5.80 -12.30 -11.86
C ARG A 134 6.91 -12.22 -10.82
N ARG A 135 7.02 -11.10 -10.11
CA ARG A 135 8.05 -10.90 -9.07
C ARG A 135 7.63 -11.45 -7.70
N GLY A 136 6.49 -12.12 -7.63
CA GLY A 136 6.08 -12.85 -6.42
C GLY A 136 4.91 -12.23 -5.67
N PHE A 137 4.37 -11.12 -6.12
CA PHE A 137 3.19 -10.53 -5.50
C PHE A 137 1.99 -11.47 -5.67
N ARG A 138 1.27 -11.72 -4.60
CA ARG A 138 0.12 -12.63 -4.62
C ARG A 138 -1.18 -11.86 -4.83
N LEU A 139 -1.88 -12.21 -5.88
CA LEU A 139 -3.18 -11.63 -6.20
C LEU A 139 -4.10 -12.74 -6.68
N SER A 140 -5.30 -12.82 -6.14
CA SER A 140 -6.26 -13.81 -6.60
C SER A 140 -6.68 -13.54 -8.04
N ARG A 141 -7.00 -14.60 -8.77
CA ARG A 141 -7.48 -14.48 -10.14
C ARG A 141 -8.72 -13.60 -10.23
N ALA A 142 -9.63 -13.76 -9.27
CA ALA A 142 -10.87 -12.99 -9.25
C ALA A 142 -10.59 -11.48 -9.11
N ILE A 143 -9.67 -11.11 -8.23
CA ILE A 143 -9.31 -9.70 -8.04
C ILE A 143 -8.60 -9.15 -9.28
N ARG A 144 -7.69 -9.94 -9.86
CA ARG A 144 -7.00 -9.54 -11.10
C ARG A 144 -8.00 -9.25 -12.22
N GLU A 145 -8.93 -10.17 -12.44
CA GLU A 145 -9.95 -10.00 -13.46
C GLU A 145 -10.82 -8.77 -13.20
N ARG A 146 -11.20 -8.55 -11.93
CA ARG A 146 -12.01 -7.39 -11.55
C ARG A 146 -11.27 -6.08 -11.81
N VAL A 147 -10.00 -6.00 -11.46
CA VAL A 147 -9.19 -4.80 -11.67
C VAL A 147 -9.05 -4.51 -13.16
N LEU A 148 -8.77 -5.53 -13.96
CA LEU A 148 -8.65 -5.36 -15.41
C LEU A 148 -9.98 -4.95 -16.05
N MET A 149 -11.08 -5.50 -15.55
CA MET A 149 -12.41 -5.07 -16.00
C MET A 149 -12.65 -3.59 -15.69
N ASP A 150 -12.37 -3.18 -14.46
CA ASP A 150 -12.55 -1.79 -14.03
C ASP A 150 -11.61 -0.85 -14.79
N ALA A 151 -10.47 -1.35 -15.25
CA ALA A 151 -9.52 -0.60 -16.07
C ALA A 151 -9.89 -0.57 -17.56
N GLY A 152 -10.94 -1.30 -17.97
CA GLY A 152 -11.31 -1.41 -19.36
C GLY A 152 -10.37 -2.29 -20.18
N GLU A 153 -9.65 -3.22 -19.53
CA GLU A 153 -8.65 -4.08 -20.16
C GLU A 153 -9.07 -5.54 -20.10
N THR A 154 -10.32 -5.82 -20.43
CA THR A 154 -10.85 -7.18 -20.45
C THR A 154 -10.61 -7.85 -21.80
N GLY A 155 -10.62 -9.16 -21.80
CA GLY A 155 -10.42 -9.96 -22.99
C GLY A 155 -8.95 -10.34 -23.15
N GLU A 156 -8.68 -11.55 -23.62
CA GLU A 156 -7.32 -12.09 -23.82
C GLU A 156 -6.34 -11.82 -22.72
#